data_44734f0abfe3fb1681bec54eeea79589
#
_entry.id   44734f0abfe3fb1681bec54eeea79589
#
_cell.length_a   1.000
_cell.length_b   1.000
_cell.length_c   1.000
_cell.angle_alpha   90.00
_cell.angle_beta   90.00
_cell.angle_gamma   90.00
#
_symmetry.space_group_name_H-M   'P 1'
#
loop_
_entity.id
_entity.type
_entity.pdbx_description
1 polymer ?
#
loop_
_entity_poly.entity_id
_entity_poly.type
_entity_poly.pdbx_seq_one_letter_code
_entity_poly.pdbx_strand_id
1 'polypeptide(L)'
;LERANKGTLLIDEVSEIPYETQANILRVLIDQKFKRLNGSKDINVNIRLISSTSKNLDLLVKNGKFREDLFHRLNVMPIELTSLNSRTEDISLLIEYFMEKLSEINGVQKPDIDINNDNLYTYDWPGNVRELRNLVERIAILSSDESKSNINKLIEDILNPSSSSLTNKDILEKSFASPLKEARKHFVKEYLLIQL
;
A
#
# COMPACT_ATOMS: atom_id res chain seq x y z
N LEU A 1 -22.59 5.18 8.51
CA LEU A 1 -23.34 4.15 9.23
C LEU A 1 -24.64 3.78 8.49
N GLU A 2 -25.50 4.74 8.15
CA GLU A 2 -26.80 4.48 7.46
C GLU A 2 -26.63 3.66 6.16
N ARG A 3 -25.61 3.98 5.34
CA ARG A 3 -25.34 3.28 4.09
C ARG A 3 -24.92 1.82 4.30
N ALA A 4 -24.35 1.50 5.46
CA ALA A 4 -23.92 0.15 5.81
C ALA A 4 -25.04 -0.68 6.46
N ASN A 5 -26.24 -0.12 6.64
CA ASN A 5 -27.34 -0.85 7.28
C ASN A 5 -27.70 -2.10 6.49
N LYS A 6 -27.80 -3.24 7.17
CA LYS A 6 -27.96 -4.61 6.62
C LYS A 6 -26.79 -5.08 5.74
N GLY A 7 -25.63 -4.41 5.86
CA GLY A 7 -24.41 -4.73 5.13
C GLY A 7 -23.20 -4.77 6.03
N THR A 8 -22.04 -4.56 5.44
CA THR A 8 -20.73 -4.59 6.13
C THR A 8 -20.13 -3.18 6.22
N LEU A 9 -19.70 -2.80 7.41
CA LEU A 9 -18.92 -1.59 7.67
C LEU A 9 -17.46 -1.99 7.87
N LEU A 10 -16.56 -1.46 7.04
CA LEU A 10 -15.13 -1.54 7.25
C LEU A 10 -14.66 -0.27 7.96
N ILE A 11 -13.95 -0.44 9.08
CA ILE A 11 -13.21 0.65 9.74
C ILE A 11 -11.73 0.34 9.57
N ASP A 12 -11.09 1.10 8.71
CA ASP A 12 -9.66 0.97 8.44
C ASP A 12 -8.86 1.77 9.46
N GLU A 13 -7.76 1.19 9.95
CA GLU A 13 -6.87 1.78 10.96
C GLU A 13 -7.60 2.24 12.24
N VAL A 14 -8.30 1.33 12.93
CA VAL A 14 -9.03 1.65 14.18
C VAL A 14 -8.14 2.24 15.27
N SER A 15 -6.83 1.97 15.23
CA SER A 15 -5.84 2.55 16.15
C SER A 15 -5.68 4.06 16.04
N GLU A 16 -6.07 4.65 14.91
CA GLU A 16 -5.98 6.10 14.67
C GLU A 16 -7.21 6.88 15.17
N ILE A 17 -8.23 6.18 15.65
CA ILE A 17 -9.45 6.81 16.16
C ILE A 17 -9.13 7.56 17.45
N PRO A 18 -9.44 8.87 17.55
CA PRO A 18 -9.24 9.62 18.79
C PRO A 18 -9.95 8.97 19.97
N TYR A 19 -9.28 8.93 21.12
CA TYR A 19 -9.77 8.24 22.33
C TYR A 19 -11.21 8.63 22.72
N GLU A 20 -11.54 9.92 22.61
CA GLU A 20 -12.88 10.45 22.89
C GLU A 20 -13.95 9.89 21.94
N THR A 21 -13.58 9.64 20.68
CA THR A 21 -14.48 9.12 19.65
C THR A 21 -14.74 7.61 19.82
N GLN A 22 -13.79 6.88 20.42
CA GLN A 22 -13.90 5.44 20.62
C GLN A 22 -15.13 5.06 21.43
N ALA A 23 -15.52 5.88 22.45
CA ALA A 23 -16.73 5.66 23.22
C ALA A 23 -18.02 5.74 22.39
N ASN A 24 -18.06 6.64 21.41
CA ASN A 24 -19.21 6.80 20.53
C ASN A 24 -19.34 5.60 19.57
N ILE A 25 -18.22 5.11 19.06
CA ILE A 25 -18.17 3.92 18.21
C ILE A 25 -18.66 2.71 18.99
N LEU A 26 -18.12 2.49 20.19
CA LEU A 26 -18.56 1.39 21.05
C LEU A 26 -20.07 1.40 21.27
N ARG A 27 -20.64 2.57 21.61
CA ARG A 27 -22.09 2.71 21.82
C ARG A 27 -22.87 2.30 20.56
N VAL A 28 -22.44 2.72 19.37
CA VAL A 28 -23.10 2.32 18.12
C VAL A 28 -22.99 0.81 17.89
N LEU A 29 -21.86 0.19 18.23
CA LEU A 29 -21.65 -1.25 18.05
C LEU A 29 -22.49 -2.10 19.05
N ILE A 30 -22.76 -1.58 20.24
CA ILE A 30 -23.57 -2.27 21.26
C ILE A 30 -25.06 -2.05 20.97
N ASP A 31 -25.46 -0.79 20.84
CA ASP A 31 -26.89 -0.40 20.79
C ASP A 31 -27.48 -0.60 19.40
N GLN A 32 -26.65 -0.78 18.36
CA GLN A 32 -27.04 -0.84 16.95
C GLN A 32 -27.93 0.35 16.54
N LYS A 33 -27.65 1.53 17.13
CA LYS A 33 -28.33 2.79 16.85
C LYS A 33 -27.42 3.98 17.02
N PHE A 34 -27.71 5.05 16.34
CA PHE A 34 -26.98 6.32 16.45
C PHE A 34 -27.89 7.50 16.14
N LYS A 35 -27.44 8.71 16.45
CA LYS A 35 -28.10 9.97 16.08
C LYS A 35 -27.24 10.71 15.05
N ARG A 36 -27.89 11.37 14.11
CA ARG A 36 -27.19 12.30 13.20
C ARG A 36 -26.66 13.48 14.01
N LEU A 37 -25.59 14.10 13.53
CA LEU A 37 -25.09 15.33 14.11
C LEU A 37 -26.23 16.38 14.15
N ASN A 38 -26.49 16.97 15.31
CA ASN A 38 -27.60 17.89 15.57
C ASN A 38 -29.00 17.28 15.37
N GLY A 39 -29.14 15.97 15.25
CA GLY A 39 -30.42 15.28 15.16
C GLY A 39 -30.86 14.71 16.50
N SER A 40 -32.18 14.73 16.78
CA SER A 40 -32.77 14.14 17.98
C SER A 40 -33.24 12.69 17.80
N LYS A 41 -33.44 12.26 16.56
CA LYS A 41 -34.02 10.95 16.22
C LYS A 41 -32.98 9.83 16.24
N ASP A 42 -33.29 8.75 16.95
CA ASP A 42 -32.50 7.51 16.90
C ASP A 42 -32.71 6.80 15.56
N ILE A 43 -31.61 6.37 14.95
CA ILE A 43 -31.57 5.60 13.71
C ILE A 43 -31.03 4.23 14.04
N ASN A 44 -31.85 3.20 13.85
CA ASN A 44 -31.44 1.81 14.04
C ASN A 44 -30.69 1.31 12.83
N VAL A 45 -29.62 0.55 13.07
CA VAL A 45 -28.77 -0.09 12.05
C VAL A 45 -28.48 -1.53 12.46
N ASN A 46 -28.35 -2.40 11.49
CA ASN A 46 -27.84 -3.75 11.66
C ASN A 46 -26.60 -3.88 10.77
N ILE A 47 -25.41 -3.90 11.37
CA ILE A 47 -24.15 -3.79 10.65
C ILE A 47 -23.24 -4.94 11.04
N ARG A 48 -22.68 -5.65 10.04
CA ARG A 48 -21.49 -6.48 10.23
C ARG A 48 -20.25 -5.58 10.23
N LEU A 49 -19.43 -5.68 11.27
CA LEU A 49 -18.20 -4.90 11.37
C LEU A 49 -16.98 -5.71 10.92
N ILE A 50 -16.11 -5.07 10.16
CA ILE A 50 -14.73 -5.49 9.90
C ILE A 50 -13.85 -4.31 10.29
N SER A 51 -12.79 -4.56 11.07
CA SER A 51 -11.83 -3.53 11.44
C SER A 51 -10.41 -3.97 11.10
N SER A 52 -9.57 -3.02 10.68
CA SER A 52 -8.14 -3.25 10.44
C SER A 52 -7.29 -2.36 11.36
N THR A 53 -6.07 -2.77 11.62
CA THR A 53 -5.06 -1.97 12.31
C THR A 53 -3.67 -2.48 11.98
N SER A 54 -2.71 -1.57 11.84
CA SER A 54 -1.29 -1.88 11.73
C SER A 54 -0.59 -1.89 13.11
N LYS A 55 -1.25 -1.40 14.16
CA LYS A 55 -0.68 -1.28 15.50
C LYS A 55 -1.19 -2.37 16.43
N ASN A 56 -0.37 -2.75 17.40
CA ASN A 56 -0.77 -3.66 18.45
C ASN A 56 -1.74 -2.95 19.41
N LEU A 57 -3.04 -3.35 19.36
CA LEU A 57 -4.09 -2.75 20.17
C LEU A 57 -3.92 -3.05 21.66
N ASP A 58 -3.39 -4.23 22.05
CA ASP A 58 -3.12 -4.56 23.46
C ASP A 58 -2.12 -3.58 24.09
N LEU A 59 -1.09 -3.20 23.33
CA LEU A 59 -0.14 -2.18 23.80
C LEU A 59 -0.78 -0.81 23.91
N LEU A 60 -1.69 -0.46 22.99
CA LEU A 60 -2.41 0.82 23.06
C LEU A 60 -3.38 0.87 24.23
N VAL A 61 -4.04 -0.24 24.57
CA VAL A 61 -4.87 -0.37 25.78
C VAL A 61 -4.04 -0.17 27.04
N LYS A 62 -2.90 -0.88 27.16
CA LYS A 62 -1.98 -0.75 28.32
C LYS A 62 -1.45 0.68 28.49
N ASN A 63 -1.27 1.40 27.41
CA ASN A 63 -0.80 2.79 27.39
C ASN A 63 -1.94 3.82 27.53
N GLY A 64 -3.18 3.40 27.73
CA GLY A 64 -4.35 4.28 27.86
C GLY A 64 -4.73 5.04 26.57
N LYS A 65 -4.22 4.62 25.41
CA LYS A 65 -4.50 5.23 24.10
C LYS A 65 -5.67 4.58 23.36
N PHE A 66 -6.08 3.38 23.80
CA PHE A 66 -7.23 2.66 23.27
C PHE A 66 -8.07 2.13 24.41
N ARG A 67 -9.39 2.17 24.24
CA ARG A 67 -10.32 1.70 25.28
C ARG A 67 -10.37 0.18 25.30
N GLU A 68 -10.28 -0.40 26.46
CA GLU A 68 -10.33 -1.85 26.69
C GLU A 68 -11.69 -2.44 26.27
N ASP A 69 -12.80 -1.75 26.58
CA ASP A 69 -14.15 -2.19 26.23
C ASP A 69 -14.36 -2.23 24.70
N LEU A 70 -13.82 -1.26 23.96
CA LEU A 70 -13.85 -1.25 22.50
C LEU A 70 -12.96 -2.37 21.93
N PHE A 71 -11.75 -2.55 22.47
CA PHE A 71 -10.86 -3.63 22.07
C PHE A 71 -11.54 -4.99 22.14
N HIS A 72 -12.16 -5.34 23.25
CA HIS A 72 -12.86 -6.62 23.40
C HIS A 72 -14.06 -6.75 22.44
N ARG A 73 -14.69 -5.65 22.08
CA ARG A 73 -15.79 -5.68 21.09
C ARG A 73 -15.32 -5.88 19.66
N LEU A 74 -14.11 -5.42 19.32
CA LEU A 74 -13.51 -5.57 17.98
C LEU A 74 -12.77 -6.91 17.84
N ASN A 75 -12.08 -7.37 18.87
CA ASN A 75 -11.20 -8.54 18.86
C ASN A 75 -11.95 -9.87 19.09
N VAL A 76 -13.05 -10.07 18.37
CA VAL A 76 -13.85 -11.30 18.47
C VAL A 76 -13.25 -12.42 17.60
N MET A 77 -12.79 -12.08 16.40
CA MET A 77 -12.18 -13.02 15.46
C MET A 77 -10.98 -12.35 14.80
N PRO A 78 -9.82 -12.36 15.46
CA PRO A 78 -8.61 -11.75 14.92
C PRO A 78 -8.07 -12.57 13.72
N ILE A 79 -7.66 -11.84 12.68
CA ILE A 79 -6.95 -12.40 11.53
C ILE A 79 -5.62 -11.65 11.42
N GLU A 80 -4.52 -12.37 11.53
CA GLU A 80 -3.18 -11.80 11.41
C GLU A 80 -2.68 -11.97 9.98
N LEU A 81 -2.26 -10.87 9.37
CA LEU A 81 -1.64 -10.86 8.04
C LEU A 81 -0.13 -10.79 8.22
N THR A 82 0.56 -11.81 7.74
CA THR A 82 2.02 -11.86 7.75
C THR A 82 2.61 -10.88 6.73
N SER A 83 3.79 -10.33 7.05
CA SER A 83 4.54 -9.47 6.14
C SER A 83 5.05 -10.26 4.91
N LEU A 84 5.35 -9.55 3.82
CA LEU A 84 5.79 -10.19 2.57
C LEU A 84 7.13 -10.91 2.72
N ASN A 85 8.04 -10.39 3.55
CA ASN A 85 9.32 -11.03 3.83
C ASN A 85 9.19 -12.38 4.57
N SER A 86 8.03 -12.65 5.21
CA SER A 86 7.74 -13.93 5.88
C SER A 86 7.04 -14.94 4.96
N ARG A 87 6.73 -14.55 3.72
CA ARG A 87 6.07 -15.37 2.69
C ARG A 87 6.64 -15.04 1.31
N THR A 88 7.95 -15.16 1.21
CA THR A 88 8.70 -14.81 -0.01
C THR A 88 8.29 -15.64 -1.23
N GLU A 89 7.74 -16.84 -1.03
CA GLU A 89 7.16 -17.69 -2.06
C GLU A 89 6.00 -17.04 -2.83
N ASP A 90 5.31 -16.05 -2.22
CA ASP A 90 4.22 -15.33 -2.88
C ASP A 90 4.73 -14.26 -3.88
N ILE A 91 6.02 -13.87 -3.79
CA ILE A 91 6.56 -12.74 -4.57
C ILE A 91 6.43 -12.99 -6.07
N SER A 92 6.79 -14.16 -6.56
CA SER A 92 6.70 -14.49 -7.98
C SER A 92 5.26 -14.42 -8.50
N LEU A 93 4.33 -15.02 -7.76
CA LEU A 93 2.90 -15.02 -8.11
C LEU A 93 2.31 -13.62 -8.09
N LEU A 94 2.70 -12.79 -7.13
CA LEU A 94 2.27 -11.40 -7.04
C LEU A 94 2.81 -10.55 -8.20
N ILE A 95 4.07 -10.73 -8.60
CA ILE A 95 4.65 -10.06 -9.77
C ILE A 95 3.87 -10.42 -11.03
N GLU A 96 3.64 -11.71 -11.28
CA GLU A 96 2.86 -12.17 -12.44
C GLU A 96 1.45 -11.56 -12.44
N TYR A 97 0.77 -11.59 -11.30
CA TYR A 97 -0.56 -11.01 -11.15
C TYR A 97 -0.58 -9.50 -11.45
N PHE A 98 0.39 -8.74 -10.92
CA PHE A 98 0.45 -7.29 -11.18
C PHE A 98 0.79 -6.96 -12.62
N MET A 99 1.68 -7.72 -13.25
CA MET A 99 1.99 -7.56 -14.68
C MET A 99 0.76 -7.83 -15.56
N GLU A 100 -0.02 -8.87 -15.24
CA GLU A 100 -1.26 -9.18 -15.95
C GLU A 100 -2.28 -8.06 -15.82
N LYS A 101 -2.51 -7.59 -14.60
CA LYS A 101 -3.39 -6.45 -14.32
C LYS A 101 -2.99 -5.18 -15.04
N LEU A 102 -1.70 -4.86 -15.10
CA LEU A 102 -1.20 -3.68 -15.81
C LEU A 102 -1.40 -3.79 -17.32
N SER A 103 -1.17 -4.98 -17.88
CA SER A 103 -1.39 -5.24 -19.30
C SER A 103 -2.86 -5.10 -19.67
N GLU A 104 -3.79 -5.63 -18.86
CA GLU A 104 -5.23 -5.52 -19.08
C GLU A 104 -5.75 -4.08 -19.04
N ILE A 105 -5.30 -3.28 -18.07
CA ILE A 105 -5.83 -1.93 -17.82
C ILE A 105 -5.23 -0.91 -18.78
N ASN A 106 -3.92 -0.98 -19.00
CA ASN A 106 -3.17 0.08 -19.68
C ASN A 106 -2.74 -0.29 -21.10
N GLY A 107 -2.96 -1.55 -21.54
CA GLY A 107 -2.45 -2.05 -22.82
C GLY A 107 -0.91 -2.03 -22.92
N VAL A 108 -0.21 -1.96 -21.78
CA VAL A 108 1.24 -1.91 -21.68
C VAL A 108 1.79 -3.31 -21.95
N GLN A 109 2.85 -3.39 -22.75
CA GLN A 109 3.55 -4.65 -22.97
C GLN A 109 4.11 -5.18 -21.64
N LYS A 110 3.89 -6.46 -21.33
CA LYS A 110 4.40 -7.08 -20.11
C LYS A 110 5.93 -6.97 -20.07
N PRO A 111 6.53 -6.35 -19.05
CA PRO A 111 7.97 -6.33 -18.90
C PRO A 111 8.48 -7.74 -18.61
N ASP A 112 9.63 -8.11 -19.15
CA ASP A 112 10.25 -9.41 -18.94
C ASP A 112 11.09 -9.38 -17.64
N ILE A 113 10.39 -9.38 -16.50
CA ILE A 113 11.01 -9.39 -15.17
C ILE A 113 11.54 -10.81 -14.89
N ASP A 114 12.82 -10.90 -14.54
CA ASP A 114 13.39 -12.16 -14.07
C ASP A 114 12.91 -12.43 -12.63
N ILE A 115 11.92 -13.31 -12.52
CA ILE A 115 11.34 -13.72 -11.23
C ILE A 115 12.35 -14.48 -10.34
N ASN A 116 13.48 -14.95 -10.87
CA ASN A 116 14.53 -15.62 -10.09
C ASN A 116 15.62 -14.64 -9.62
N ASN A 117 15.42 -13.34 -9.76
CA ASN A 117 16.36 -12.34 -9.28
C ASN A 117 16.44 -12.36 -7.75
N ASP A 118 17.60 -12.73 -7.20
CA ASP A 118 17.84 -12.86 -5.75
C ASP A 118 17.52 -11.59 -4.97
N ASN A 119 17.68 -10.41 -5.56
CA ASN A 119 17.36 -9.14 -4.91
C ASN A 119 15.88 -9.03 -4.50
N LEU A 120 14.96 -9.68 -5.24
CA LEU A 120 13.54 -9.70 -4.92
C LEU A 120 13.24 -10.48 -3.63
N TYR A 121 14.04 -11.50 -3.32
CA TYR A 121 13.83 -12.40 -2.19
C TYR A 121 14.66 -12.03 -0.96
N THR A 122 15.74 -11.28 -1.14
CA THR A 122 16.60 -10.81 -0.06
C THR A 122 16.20 -9.46 0.50
N TYR A 123 15.37 -8.71 -0.22
CA TYR A 123 14.88 -7.41 0.21
C TYR A 123 13.76 -7.56 1.26
N ASP A 124 13.75 -6.70 2.28
CA ASP A 124 12.87 -6.80 3.44
C ASP A 124 11.41 -6.39 3.20
N TRP A 125 11.12 -5.75 2.08
CA TRP A 125 9.78 -5.27 1.71
C TRP A 125 9.05 -4.49 2.81
N PRO A 126 9.59 -3.38 3.32
CA PRO A 126 8.96 -2.61 4.40
C PRO A 126 7.56 -2.10 4.03
N GLY A 127 7.31 -1.79 2.75
CA GLY A 127 5.98 -1.44 2.23
C GLY A 127 5.14 -2.63 1.78
N ASN A 128 5.62 -3.87 2.02
CA ASN A 128 4.93 -5.12 1.72
C ASN A 128 4.46 -5.22 0.26
N VAL A 129 3.27 -5.79 0.04
CA VAL A 129 2.67 -5.98 -1.30
C VAL A 129 2.45 -4.65 -2.04
N ARG A 130 2.24 -3.55 -1.31
CA ARG A 130 2.08 -2.23 -1.93
C ARG A 130 3.39 -1.74 -2.56
N GLU A 131 4.51 -1.97 -1.91
CA GLU A 131 5.84 -1.64 -2.43
C GLU A 131 6.21 -2.52 -3.63
N LEU A 132 5.95 -3.83 -3.55
CA LEU A 132 6.14 -4.75 -4.66
C LEU A 132 5.32 -4.34 -5.89
N ARG A 133 4.06 -3.97 -5.70
CA ARG A 133 3.21 -3.46 -6.77
C ARG A 133 3.80 -2.20 -7.41
N ASN A 134 4.23 -1.24 -6.59
CA ASN A 134 4.87 0.00 -7.08
C ASN A 134 6.14 -0.31 -7.87
N LEU A 135 6.95 -1.28 -7.43
CA LEU A 135 8.12 -1.73 -8.18
C LEU A 135 7.74 -2.24 -9.58
N VAL A 136 6.74 -3.12 -9.67
CA VAL A 136 6.27 -3.67 -10.96
C VAL A 136 5.72 -2.57 -11.86
N GLU A 137 4.95 -1.62 -11.33
CA GLU A 137 4.44 -0.47 -12.08
C GLU A 137 5.58 0.42 -12.61
N ARG A 138 6.59 0.70 -11.78
CA ARG A 138 7.78 1.47 -12.19
C ARG A 138 8.56 0.75 -13.30
N ILE A 139 8.80 -0.54 -13.16
CA ILE A 139 9.47 -1.34 -14.18
C ILE A 139 8.67 -1.30 -15.49
N ALA A 140 7.36 -1.49 -15.45
CA ALA A 140 6.51 -1.45 -16.64
C ALA A 140 6.58 -0.11 -17.39
N ILE A 141 6.69 1.01 -16.67
CA ILE A 141 6.84 2.36 -17.27
C ILE A 141 8.23 2.55 -17.88
N LEU A 142 9.27 2.06 -17.18
CA LEU A 142 10.67 2.34 -17.56
C LEU A 142 11.21 1.36 -18.59
N SER A 143 10.68 0.13 -18.66
CA SER A 143 11.19 -0.96 -19.50
C SER A 143 10.58 -1.06 -20.90
N SER A 144 9.75 -0.11 -21.31
CA SER A 144 9.04 -0.17 -22.60
C SER A 144 9.92 -0.40 -23.85
N ASP A 145 11.23 -0.23 -23.74
CA ASP A 145 12.22 -0.43 -24.83
C ASP A 145 13.53 -1.12 -24.32
N GLU A 146 13.55 -1.77 -23.15
CA GLU A 146 14.80 -2.23 -22.53
C GLU A 146 14.95 -3.76 -22.49
N SER A 147 16.21 -4.26 -22.56
CA SER A 147 16.53 -5.69 -22.46
C SER A 147 16.46 -6.19 -21.00
N LYS A 148 16.32 -7.53 -20.79
CA LYS A 148 16.28 -8.16 -19.46
C LYS A 148 17.43 -7.76 -18.52
N SER A 149 18.65 -7.60 -19.05
CA SER A 149 19.81 -7.21 -18.23
C SER A 149 19.67 -5.81 -17.66
N ASN A 150 19.04 -4.89 -18.41
CA ASN A 150 18.76 -3.54 -17.95
C ASN A 150 17.64 -3.52 -16.89
N ILE A 151 16.65 -4.41 -17.01
CA ILE A 151 15.57 -4.54 -16.03
C ILE A 151 16.12 -5.04 -14.67
N ASN A 152 16.99 -6.05 -14.67
CA ASN A 152 17.62 -6.54 -13.44
C ASN A 152 18.45 -5.46 -12.75
N LYS A 153 19.20 -4.67 -13.50
CA LYS A 153 19.93 -3.52 -12.95
C LYS A 153 18.99 -2.45 -12.41
N LEU A 154 17.87 -2.20 -13.09
CA LEU A 154 16.85 -1.28 -12.65
C LEU A 154 16.23 -1.72 -11.31
N ILE A 155 15.96 -3.03 -11.14
CA ILE A 155 15.46 -3.60 -9.89
C ILE A 155 16.48 -3.35 -8.77
N GLU A 156 17.76 -3.61 -9.01
CA GLU A 156 18.83 -3.38 -8.04
C GLU A 156 18.93 -1.91 -7.64
N ASP A 157 18.90 -0.98 -8.60
CA ASP A 157 18.95 0.46 -8.35
C ASP A 157 17.73 0.98 -7.57
N ILE A 158 16.55 0.40 -7.77
CA ILE A 158 15.32 0.77 -7.05
C ILE A 158 15.33 0.22 -5.63
N LEU A 159 15.73 -1.04 -5.44
CA LEU A 159 15.72 -1.70 -4.13
C LEU A 159 16.89 -1.24 -3.23
N ASN A 160 18.03 -0.88 -3.83
CA ASN A 160 19.26 -0.47 -3.12
C ASN A 160 19.75 0.92 -3.57
N PRO A 161 19.01 2.00 -3.28
CA PRO A 161 19.34 3.36 -3.77
C PRO A 161 20.68 3.90 -3.23
N SER A 162 21.24 3.28 -2.20
CA SER A 162 22.52 3.67 -1.62
C SER A 162 23.76 3.23 -2.43
N SER A 163 23.60 2.33 -3.42
CA SER A 163 24.68 1.86 -4.28
C SER A 163 24.83 2.66 -5.58
N SER A 164 23.81 3.40 -5.98
CA SER A 164 23.82 4.23 -7.20
C SER A 164 23.91 5.70 -6.83
N SER A 165 25.12 6.22 -6.74
CA SER A 165 25.42 7.66 -6.61
C SER A 165 25.28 8.40 -7.94
N LEU A 166 24.11 8.36 -8.55
CA LEU A 166 23.73 9.34 -9.59
C LEU A 166 23.23 10.58 -8.87
N THR A 167 24.08 11.57 -8.69
CA THR A 167 23.65 12.86 -8.16
C THR A 167 22.72 13.52 -9.16
N ASN A 168 21.70 14.26 -8.66
CA ASN A 168 20.77 15.04 -9.50
C ASN A 168 21.47 15.94 -10.52
N LYS A 169 22.76 16.20 -10.33
CA LYS A 169 23.61 17.00 -11.20
C LYS A 169 23.98 16.27 -12.51
N ASP A 170 24.28 14.96 -12.44
CA ASP A 170 24.64 14.15 -13.62
C ASP A 170 23.43 13.92 -14.55
N ILE A 171 22.24 13.86 -13.97
CA ILE A 171 20.97 13.71 -14.71
C ILE A 171 20.64 14.98 -15.48
N LEU A 172 20.80 16.14 -14.86
CA LEU A 172 20.59 17.45 -15.49
C LEU A 172 21.60 17.69 -16.61
N GLU A 173 22.88 17.41 -16.43
CA GLU A 173 23.92 17.59 -17.44
C GLU A 173 23.69 16.72 -18.69
N LYS A 174 23.27 15.45 -18.51
CA LYS A 174 22.89 14.57 -19.63
C LYS A 174 21.64 15.05 -20.36
N SER A 175 20.67 15.59 -19.65
CA SER A 175 19.42 16.11 -20.25
C SER A 175 19.66 17.35 -21.11
N PHE A 176 20.61 18.21 -20.75
CA PHE A 176 20.96 19.41 -21.51
C PHE A 176 21.83 19.12 -22.77
N ALA A 177 22.47 17.95 -22.81
CA ALA A 177 23.30 17.54 -23.97
C ALA A 177 22.50 16.84 -25.08
N SER A 178 21.22 16.52 -24.89
CA SER A 178 20.39 15.76 -25.82
C SER A 178 19.32 16.62 -26.53
N PRO A 179 18.82 16.21 -27.70
CA PRO A 179 17.74 16.91 -28.40
C PRO A 179 16.48 17.02 -27.52
N LEU A 180 15.73 18.13 -27.64
CA LEU A 180 14.58 18.47 -26.78
C LEU A 180 13.57 17.33 -26.61
N LYS A 181 13.35 16.50 -27.62
CA LYS A 181 12.43 15.34 -27.58
C LYS A 181 12.94 14.23 -26.66
N GLU A 182 14.24 13.99 -26.65
CA GLU A 182 14.89 13.00 -25.78
C GLU A 182 15.04 13.55 -24.37
N ALA A 183 15.40 14.82 -24.22
CA ALA A 183 15.43 15.50 -22.92
C ALA A 183 14.08 15.49 -22.21
N ARG A 184 12.98 15.70 -22.95
CA ARG A 184 11.61 15.61 -22.41
C ARG A 184 11.27 14.19 -21.97
N LYS A 185 11.61 13.17 -22.77
CA LYS A 185 11.38 11.75 -22.43
C LYS A 185 12.16 11.38 -21.15
N HIS A 186 13.40 11.87 -21.04
CA HIS A 186 14.25 11.66 -19.87
C HIS A 186 13.73 12.38 -18.64
N PHE A 187 13.31 13.64 -18.76
CA PHE A 187 12.73 14.41 -17.67
C PHE A 187 11.43 13.80 -17.14
N VAL A 188 10.53 13.36 -18.02
CA VAL A 188 9.28 12.68 -17.61
C VAL A 188 9.58 11.37 -16.86
N LYS A 189 10.57 10.62 -17.33
CA LYS A 189 11.04 9.39 -16.69
C LYS A 189 11.54 9.68 -15.26
N GLU A 190 12.41 10.66 -15.09
CA GLU A 190 12.98 11.07 -13.80
C GLU A 190 11.95 11.70 -12.87
N TYR A 191 11.04 12.54 -13.39
CA TYR A 191 9.97 13.12 -12.61
C TYR A 191 9.06 12.06 -12.00
N LEU A 192 8.71 11.01 -12.75
CA LEU A 192 7.94 9.87 -12.24
C LEU A 192 8.70 9.06 -11.20
N LEU A 193 10.03 8.95 -11.32
CA LEU A 193 10.88 8.28 -10.33
C LEU A 193 10.93 8.99 -8.97
N ILE A 194 10.76 10.32 -8.96
CA ILE A 194 10.81 11.16 -7.74
C ILE A 194 9.41 11.24 -7.08
N GLN A 195 8.34 11.18 -7.88
CA GLN A 195 6.96 11.37 -7.39
C GLN A 195 6.26 10.08 -6.96
N LEU A 196 6.77 8.92 -7.33
CA LEU A 196 6.28 7.59 -6.95
C LEU A 196 7.11 7.00 -5.81
#